data_e1a01453cd750eecaf36f57ef5846d00
#
_entry.id   e1a01453cd750eecaf36f57ef5846d00
#
_cell.length_a   1.000
_cell.length_b   1.000
_cell.length_c   1.000
_cell.angle_alpha   90.00
_cell.angle_beta   90.00
_cell.angle_gamma   90.00
#
_symmetry.space_group_name_H-M   'P 1'
#
loop_
_entity.id
_entity.type
_entity.pdbx_description
1 polymer ?
#
loop_
_entity_poly.entity_id
_entity_poly.type
_entity_poly.pdbx_seq_one_letter_code
_entity_poly.pdbx_strand_id
1 'polypeptide(L)'
;MKGFLVTVLVLLILLGAGGFFGLRYAESALQPVDPSSKQYMTVQIPDGSNAQEIGSTLEKSGVIKNGLVFTLYVKYKNYNELKSGYYNLQKSMSVEDVIKELQKGGTPEPQEVTLASLTIPEGYTLEQIAQTVGQLQGNFKEPLTAEAFLAKVQDENFIAQEVTKYPNLLESLPTKDSGVRYRLEGYLFPATYTIKENTTVESLIDEMLAAMDKNLSSHYATIKEKNLTVNELLTIASLVEKEGAKTEDRKLIAGVFYNRLNQGMPLQSNIAIIYAEGKLGQNISLADDAAIDTSIDSPYNDYTKVGLMPGPVDSPSLDAIESSINQTKSDYLYFVANVQDGKVYYATTLEEHDRNVQEHINSKLNQSNSTN
;
A
#
# COMPACT_ATOMS: atom_id res chain seq x y z
N MET A 1 52.03 -35.89 -52.66
CA MET A 1 50.83 -36.42 -52.01
C MET A 1 50.82 -36.23 -50.48
N LYS A 2 51.89 -36.56 -49.71
CA LYS A 2 51.86 -36.41 -48.23
C LYS A 2 51.66 -34.98 -47.75
N GLY A 3 52.29 -33.96 -48.38
CA GLY A 3 52.11 -32.56 -47.99
C GLY A 3 50.71 -32.03 -48.24
N PHE A 4 50.06 -32.42 -49.36
CA PHE A 4 48.67 -32.04 -49.66
C PHE A 4 47.67 -32.61 -48.63
N LEU A 5 47.85 -33.88 -48.22
CA LEU A 5 47.01 -34.50 -47.19
C LEU A 5 47.15 -33.84 -45.84
N VAL A 6 48.38 -33.43 -45.45
CA VAL A 6 48.62 -32.69 -44.21
C VAL A 6 47.95 -31.31 -44.26
N THR A 7 48.05 -30.58 -45.38
CA THR A 7 47.37 -29.27 -45.50
C THR A 7 45.85 -29.42 -45.44
N VAL A 8 45.25 -30.41 -46.08
CA VAL A 8 43.81 -30.67 -46.01
C VAL A 8 43.38 -31.01 -44.57
N LEU A 9 44.16 -31.84 -43.86
CA LEU A 9 43.88 -32.22 -42.46
C LEU A 9 43.95 -30.97 -41.54
N VAL A 10 44.96 -30.11 -41.70
CA VAL A 10 45.08 -28.86 -40.94
C VAL A 10 43.92 -27.93 -41.21
N LEU A 11 43.48 -27.79 -42.47
CA LEU A 11 42.29 -26.99 -42.82
C LEU A 11 41.03 -27.53 -42.19
N LEU A 12 40.82 -28.88 -42.17
CA LEU A 12 39.67 -29.49 -41.52
C LEU A 12 39.68 -29.29 -40.01
N ILE A 13 40.85 -29.38 -39.37
CA ILE A 13 41.02 -29.09 -37.95
C ILE A 13 40.69 -27.61 -37.63
N LEU A 14 41.20 -26.70 -38.45
CA LEU A 14 40.92 -25.26 -38.28
C LEU A 14 39.44 -24.95 -38.52
N LEU A 15 38.79 -25.54 -39.52
CA LEU A 15 37.36 -25.40 -39.73
C LEU A 15 36.53 -26.04 -38.59
N GLY A 16 36.92 -27.22 -38.10
CA GLY A 16 36.29 -27.88 -36.95
C GLY A 16 36.44 -27.03 -35.66
N ALA A 17 37.66 -26.55 -35.40
CA ALA A 17 37.93 -25.65 -34.26
C ALA A 17 37.15 -24.33 -34.39
N GLY A 18 37.18 -23.69 -35.57
CA GLY A 18 36.44 -22.47 -35.86
C GLY A 18 34.93 -22.64 -35.68
N GLY A 19 34.39 -23.78 -36.18
CA GLY A 19 32.98 -24.13 -35.98
C GLY A 19 32.62 -24.35 -34.51
N PHE A 20 33.47 -25.07 -33.77
CA PHE A 20 33.27 -25.30 -32.34
C PHE A 20 33.29 -24.00 -31.53
N PHE A 21 34.29 -23.14 -31.74
CA PHE A 21 34.34 -21.86 -31.05
C PHE A 21 33.21 -20.91 -31.47
N GLY A 22 32.81 -20.95 -32.77
CA GLY A 22 31.66 -20.18 -33.27
C GLY A 22 30.36 -20.60 -32.60
N LEU A 23 30.12 -21.90 -32.46
CA LEU A 23 28.93 -22.42 -31.76
C LEU A 23 28.90 -22.05 -30.27
N ARG A 24 30.08 -22.19 -29.59
CA ARG A 24 30.20 -21.76 -28.17
C ARG A 24 29.97 -20.27 -27.98
N TYR A 25 30.48 -19.44 -28.91
CA TYR A 25 30.21 -18.02 -28.89
C TYR A 25 28.74 -17.71 -29.11
N ALA A 26 28.09 -18.34 -30.09
CA ALA A 26 26.66 -18.16 -30.33
C ALA A 26 25.82 -18.58 -29.11
N GLU A 27 26.10 -19.74 -28.50
CA GLU A 27 25.43 -20.18 -27.25
C GLU A 27 25.61 -19.14 -26.15
N SER A 28 26.81 -18.62 -25.94
CA SER A 28 27.07 -17.58 -24.94
C SER A 28 26.37 -16.25 -25.23
N ALA A 29 26.25 -15.89 -26.53
CA ALA A 29 25.57 -14.67 -26.94
C ALA A 29 24.05 -14.73 -26.79
N LEU A 30 23.47 -15.93 -26.73
CA LEU A 30 22.04 -16.16 -26.47
C LEU A 30 21.69 -16.10 -24.98
N GLN A 31 22.70 -16.19 -24.09
CA GLN A 31 22.51 -16.08 -22.65
C GLN A 31 22.32 -14.64 -22.19
N PRO A 32 21.71 -14.40 -21.02
CA PRO A 32 21.56 -13.06 -20.45
C PRO A 32 22.84 -12.24 -20.46
N VAL A 33 22.71 -10.92 -20.64
CA VAL A 33 23.83 -9.96 -20.49
C VAL A 33 24.32 -9.96 -19.06
N ASP A 34 23.40 -9.87 -18.11
CA ASP A 34 23.64 -9.93 -16.66
C ASP A 34 22.50 -10.70 -15.99
N PRO A 35 22.70 -12.00 -15.64
CA PRO A 35 21.69 -12.83 -15.02
C PRO A 35 21.17 -12.32 -13.67
N SER A 36 21.94 -11.46 -13.00
CA SER A 36 21.60 -10.90 -11.68
C SER A 36 20.85 -9.58 -11.74
N SER A 37 20.81 -8.95 -12.91
CA SER A 37 20.18 -7.64 -13.09
C SER A 37 18.66 -7.68 -12.95
N LYS A 38 18.14 -6.83 -12.06
CA LYS A 38 16.71 -6.56 -11.93
C LYS A 38 16.27 -5.27 -12.63
N GLN A 39 17.22 -4.59 -13.30
CA GLN A 39 16.97 -3.33 -13.98
C GLN A 39 16.17 -3.56 -15.26
N TYR A 40 15.09 -2.84 -15.42
CA TYR A 40 14.32 -2.76 -16.66
C TYR A 40 14.88 -1.66 -17.58
N MET A 41 14.73 -1.88 -18.85
CA MET A 41 15.12 -0.95 -19.90
C MET A 41 13.96 -0.85 -20.89
N THR A 42 13.46 0.37 -21.10
CA THR A 42 12.42 0.62 -22.11
C THR A 42 13.07 0.68 -23.48
N VAL A 43 12.68 -0.24 -24.35
CA VAL A 43 13.18 -0.37 -25.72
C VAL A 43 12.03 -0.15 -26.69
N GLN A 44 12.22 0.77 -27.64
CA GLN A 44 11.28 1.00 -28.73
C GLN A 44 11.69 0.17 -29.95
N ILE A 45 10.78 -0.65 -30.44
CA ILE A 45 10.88 -1.34 -31.73
C ILE A 45 9.94 -0.63 -32.71
N PRO A 46 10.50 0.10 -33.72
CA PRO A 46 9.68 0.81 -34.70
C PRO A 46 8.82 -0.11 -35.55
N ASP A 47 7.70 0.41 -36.05
CA ASP A 47 6.85 -0.32 -36.98
C ASP A 47 7.61 -0.70 -38.27
N GLY A 48 7.39 -1.92 -38.73
CA GLY A 48 8.04 -2.43 -39.95
C GLY A 48 9.50 -2.86 -39.78
N SER A 49 10.04 -2.84 -38.53
CA SER A 49 11.43 -3.28 -38.31
C SER A 49 11.62 -4.75 -38.66
N ASN A 50 12.69 -5.03 -39.44
CA ASN A 50 13.10 -6.41 -39.70
C ASN A 50 13.95 -7.00 -38.56
N ALA A 51 14.23 -8.30 -38.57
CA ALA A 51 14.94 -8.99 -37.50
C ALA A 51 16.37 -8.42 -37.27
N GLN A 52 17.04 -7.87 -38.29
CA GLN A 52 18.36 -7.27 -38.15
C GLN A 52 18.27 -5.91 -37.45
N GLU A 53 17.31 -5.07 -37.79
CA GLU A 53 17.05 -3.79 -37.14
C GLU A 53 16.64 -3.99 -35.66
N ILE A 54 15.76 -4.98 -35.38
CA ILE A 54 15.39 -5.35 -34.03
C ILE A 54 16.64 -5.79 -33.24
N GLY A 55 17.43 -6.70 -33.79
CA GLY A 55 18.65 -7.18 -33.14
C GLY A 55 19.65 -6.05 -32.86
N SER A 56 19.83 -5.11 -33.79
CA SER A 56 20.68 -3.93 -33.60
C SER A 56 20.15 -3.01 -32.49
N THR A 57 18.85 -2.80 -32.43
CA THR A 57 18.20 -1.99 -31.39
C THR A 57 18.36 -2.61 -30.01
N LEU A 58 18.12 -3.92 -29.86
CA LEU A 58 18.31 -4.66 -28.63
C LEU A 58 19.75 -4.69 -28.13
N GLU A 59 20.71 -4.83 -29.04
CA GLU A 59 22.16 -4.78 -28.72
C GLU A 59 22.57 -3.37 -28.26
N LYS A 60 22.16 -2.33 -28.96
CA LYS A 60 22.44 -0.92 -28.59
C LYS A 60 21.84 -0.55 -27.25
N SER A 61 20.66 -1.10 -26.92
CA SER A 61 20.03 -0.91 -25.63
C SER A 61 20.67 -1.76 -24.52
N GLY A 62 21.58 -2.67 -24.84
CA GLY A 62 22.26 -3.53 -23.87
C GLY A 62 21.41 -4.64 -23.30
N VAL A 63 20.28 -4.97 -23.93
CA VAL A 63 19.39 -6.08 -23.53
C VAL A 63 19.96 -7.43 -23.98
N ILE A 64 20.59 -7.48 -25.14
CA ILE A 64 21.26 -8.67 -25.67
C ILE A 64 22.74 -8.40 -25.94
N LYS A 65 23.53 -9.47 -25.97
CA LYS A 65 25.01 -9.37 -26.20
C LYS A 65 25.37 -9.12 -27.65
N ASN A 66 24.57 -9.62 -28.61
CA ASN A 66 24.93 -9.55 -30.04
C ASN A 66 23.69 -9.64 -30.93
N GLY A 67 23.45 -8.57 -31.72
CA GLY A 67 22.30 -8.44 -32.62
C GLY A 67 22.38 -9.34 -33.86
N LEU A 68 23.62 -9.64 -34.37
CA LEU A 68 23.79 -10.57 -35.48
C LEU A 68 23.41 -11.99 -35.06
N VAL A 69 23.85 -12.45 -33.87
CA VAL A 69 23.49 -13.76 -33.35
C VAL A 69 21.96 -13.85 -33.10
N PHE A 70 21.35 -12.79 -32.60
CA PHE A 70 19.90 -12.68 -32.50
C PHE A 70 19.20 -12.88 -33.85
N THR A 71 19.66 -12.15 -34.87
CA THR A 71 19.11 -12.21 -36.23
C THR A 71 19.20 -13.64 -36.83
N LEU A 72 20.36 -14.27 -36.64
CA LEU A 72 20.58 -15.65 -37.11
C LEU A 72 19.70 -16.65 -36.32
N TYR A 73 19.55 -16.45 -35.02
CA TYR A 73 18.72 -17.30 -34.16
C TYR A 73 17.24 -17.21 -34.53
N VAL A 74 16.72 -16.00 -34.71
CA VAL A 74 15.35 -15.75 -35.20
C VAL A 74 15.07 -16.50 -36.51
N LYS A 75 16.00 -16.41 -37.48
CA LYS A 75 15.90 -17.12 -38.75
C LYS A 75 15.98 -18.64 -38.59
N TYR A 76 16.91 -19.13 -37.78
CA TYR A 76 17.11 -20.56 -37.55
C TYR A 76 15.88 -21.21 -36.89
N LYS A 77 15.30 -20.53 -35.91
CA LYS A 77 14.10 -20.98 -35.19
C LYS A 77 12.80 -20.67 -35.94
N ASN A 78 12.86 -19.94 -37.05
CA ASN A 78 11.72 -19.51 -37.84
C ASN A 78 10.69 -18.68 -37.05
N TYR A 79 11.17 -17.76 -36.19
CA TYR A 79 10.32 -16.82 -35.48
C TYR A 79 9.84 -15.72 -36.43
N ASN A 80 8.54 -15.70 -36.77
CA ASN A 80 8.01 -14.82 -37.84
C ASN A 80 7.18 -13.65 -37.32
N GLU A 81 6.83 -13.60 -36.02
CA GLU A 81 5.88 -12.62 -35.49
C GLU A 81 6.51 -11.77 -34.38
N LEU A 82 7.58 -11.03 -34.72
CA LEU A 82 8.13 -10.01 -33.83
C LEU A 82 7.38 -8.71 -34.07
N LYS A 83 6.73 -8.19 -33.02
CA LYS A 83 5.84 -7.03 -33.10
C LYS A 83 6.57 -5.74 -32.71
N SER A 84 6.09 -4.61 -33.22
CA SER A 84 6.56 -3.26 -32.85
C SER A 84 5.96 -2.78 -31.53
N GLY A 85 6.46 -1.66 -31.02
CA GLY A 85 5.99 -0.99 -29.82
C GLY A 85 7.08 -0.76 -28.78
N TYR A 86 6.69 -0.30 -27.60
CA TYR A 86 7.59 -0.13 -26.46
C TYR A 86 7.54 -1.37 -25.56
N TYR A 87 8.72 -1.81 -25.15
CA TYR A 87 8.93 -2.99 -24.31
C TYR A 87 9.77 -2.66 -23.10
N ASN A 88 9.40 -3.17 -21.94
CA ASN A 88 10.23 -3.15 -20.75
C ASN A 88 10.96 -4.49 -20.61
N LEU A 89 12.24 -4.51 -20.99
CA LEU A 89 13.09 -5.70 -21.03
C LEU A 89 14.18 -5.62 -19.96
N GLN A 90 14.65 -6.77 -19.46
CA GLN A 90 15.72 -6.84 -18.46
C GLN A 90 16.99 -7.45 -19.06
N LYS A 91 18.17 -7.03 -18.53
CA LYS A 91 19.48 -7.65 -18.88
C LYS A 91 19.59 -9.10 -18.43
N SER A 92 18.74 -9.53 -17.50
CA SER A 92 18.64 -10.91 -17.02
C SER A 92 17.82 -11.84 -17.93
N MET A 93 17.20 -11.31 -18.98
CA MET A 93 16.48 -12.10 -19.97
C MET A 93 17.44 -12.75 -20.96
N SER A 94 17.20 -14.01 -21.30
CA SER A 94 17.84 -14.67 -22.43
C SER A 94 17.28 -14.12 -23.75
N VAL A 95 17.98 -14.32 -24.85
CA VAL A 95 17.46 -13.97 -26.19
C VAL A 95 16.10 -14.64 -26.46
N GLU A 96 15.92 -15.87 -25.99
CA GLU A 96 14.63 -16.60 -26.10
C GLU A 96 13.51 -15.88 -25.37
N ASP A 97 13.77 -15.39 -24.14
CA ASP A 97 12.78 -14.67 -23.34
C ASP A 97 12.43 -13.32 -23.99
N VAL A 98 13.43 -12.61 -24.50
CA VAL A 98 13.22 -11.36 -25.24
C VAL A 98 12.32 -11.60 -26.47
N ILE A 99 12.58 -12.67 -27.24
CA ILE A 99 11.76 -13.04 -28.41
C ILE A 99 10.32 -13.28 -27.99
N LYS A 100 10.08 -14.04 -26.90
CA LYS A 100 8.72 -14.28 -26.38
C LYS A 100 7.99 -12.99 -26.03
N GLU A 101 8.69 -12.03 -25.43
CA GLU A 101 8.10 -10.71 -25.16
C GLU A 101 7.77 -9.95 -26.45
N LEU A 102 8.67 -9.94 -27.42
CA LEU A 102 8.41 -9.32 -28.72
C LEU A 102 7.24 -9.94 -29.49
N GLN A 103 6.97 -11.21 -29.30
CA GLN A 103 5.81 -11.92 -29.90
C GLN A 103 4.48 -11.51 -29.25
N LYS A 104 4.46 -11.18 -27.96
CA LYS A 104 3.24 -10.68 -27.28
C LYS A 104 2.79 -9.35 -27.87
N GLY A 105 3.70 -8.48 -28.22
CA GLY A 105 3.47 -7.12 -28.72
C GLY A 105 3.82 -6.07 -27.66
N GLY A 106 4.39 -4.96 -28.14
CA GLY A 106 4.70 -3.80 -27.32
C GLY A 106 3.48 -2.92 -27.08
N THR A 107 3.63 -1.97 -26.17
CA THR A 107 2.62 -0.93 -25.93
C THR A 107 2.81 0.23 -26.91
N PRO A 108 1.75 1.01 -27.25
CA PRO A 108 1.86 2.15 -28.16
C PRO A 108 2.72 3.29 -27.58
N GLU A 109 2.82 3.37 -26.25
CA GLU A 109 3.60 4.39 -25.52
C GLU A 109 4.48 3.71 -24.47
N PRO A 110 5.59 4.36 -24.04
CA PRO A 110 6.41 3.86 -22.95
C PRO A 110 5.57 3.67 -21.68
N GLN A 111 5.62 2.50 -21.08
CA GLN A 111 4.96 2.21 -19.83
C GLN A 111 5.97 2.18 -18.68
N GLU A 112 5.61 2.80 -17.58
CA GLU A 112 6.41 2.68 -16.35
C GLU A 112 6.32 1.26 -15.80
N VAL A 113 7.45 0.75 -15.34
CA VAL A 113 7.53 -0.61 -14.81
C VAL A 113 6.95 -0.65 -13.40
N THR A 114 5.98 -1.54 -13.21
CA THR A 114 5.52 -1.91 -11.86
C THR A 114 6.57 -2.81 -11.21
N LEU A 115 7.16 -2.36 -10.09
CA LEU A 115 8.15 -3.11 -9.33
C LEU A 115 7.54 -3.92 -8.19
N ALA A 116 6.50 -3.37 -7.55
CA ALA A 116 5.83 -3.98 -6.42
C ALA A 116 4.38 -3.50 -6.30
N SER A 117 3.61 -4.18 -5.46
CA SER A 117 2.32 -3.73 -4.96
C SER A 117 2.44 -3.52 -3.45
N LEU A 118 1.99 -2.37 -2.97
CA LEU A 118 1.94 -2.01 -1.57
C LEU A 118 0.49 -2.03 -1.10
N THR A 119 0.13 -2.99 -0.24
CA THR A 119 -1.19 -3.03 0.38
C THR A 119 -1.13 -2.41 1.77
N ILE A 120 -1.93 -1.38 1.99
CA ILE A 120 -2.14 -0.75 3.29
C ILE A 120 -3.49 -1.23 3.81
N PRO A 121 -3.52 -2.05 4.88
CA PRO A 121 -4.75 -2.48 5.52
C PRO A 121 -5.51 -1.33 6.17
N GLU A 122 -6.82 -1.53 6.31
CA GLU A 122 -7.71 -0.64 7.07
C GLU A 122 -7.30 -0.61 8.55
N GLY A 123 -7.49 0.52 9.21
CA GLY A 123 -7.14 0.71 10.60
C GLY A 123 -5.64 0.75 10.90
N TYR A 124 -4.76 0.97 9.91
CA TYR A 124 -3.33 1.18 10.15
C TYR A 124 -3.05 2.62 10.59
N THR A 125 -2.17 2.78 11.57
CA THR A 125 -1.58 4.08 11.92
C THR A 125 -0.53 4.49 10.89
N LEU A 126 -0.18 5.79 10.84
CA LEU A 126 0.92 6.26 9.99
C LEU A 126 2.25 5.54 10.27
N GLU A 127 2.52 5.18 11.52
CA GLU A 127 3.71 4.40 11.87
C GLU A 127 3.68 2.99 11.26
N GLN A 128 2.53 2.32 11.25
CA GLN A 128 2.37 1.01 10.61
C GLN A 128 2.45 1.12 9.08
N ILE A 129 1.87 2.17 8.49
CA ILE A 129 2.01 2.47 7.05
C ILE A 129 3.49 2.66 6.72
N ALA A 130 4.21 3.49 7.48
CA ALA A 130 5.64 3.72 7.28
C ALA A 130 6.46 2.42 7.36
N GLN A 131 6.19 1.56 8.35
CA GLN A 131 6.85 0.26 8.46
C GLN A 131 6.58 -0.62 7.24
N THR A 132 5.33 -0.63 6.73
CA THR A 132 4.96 -1.40 5.54
C THR A 132 5.67 -0.87 4.30
N VAL A 133 5.77 0.45 4.14
CA VAL A 133 6.56 1.11 3.07
C VAL A 133 8.04 0.70 3.16
N GLY A 134 8.62 0.71 4.35
CA GLY A 134 10.02 0.33 4.58
C GLY A 134 10.34 -1.14 4.30
N GLN A 135 9.33 -2.01 4.19
CA GLN A 135 9.51 -3.44 3.82
C GLN A 135 9.55 -3.66 2.30
N LEU A 136 9.26 -2.64 1.48
CA LEU A 136 9.29 -2.76 0.04
C LEU A 136 10.68 -3.13 -0.46
N GLN A 137 10.72 -4.12 -1.37
CA GLN A 137 11.94 -4.56 -2.04
C GLN A 137 11.88 -4.20 -3.53
N GLY A 138 12.89 -3.52 -4.04
CA GLY A 138 12.95 -3.13 -5.45
C GLY A 138 14.10 -2.17 -5.75
N ASN A 139 14.37 -1.95 -7.03
CA ASN A 139 15.34 -0.97 -7.51
C ASN A 139 14.61 0.37 -7.76
N PHE A 140 14.17 1.00 -6.69
CA PHE A 140 13.56 2.33 -6.73
C PHE A 140 14.63 3.39 -6.97
N LYS A 141 14.29 4.49 -7.67
CA LYS A 141 15.20 5.63 -7.86
C LYS A 141 15.57 6.29 -6.54
N GLU A 142 14.62 6.36 -5.64
CA GLU A 142 14.80 6.87 -4.28
C GLU A 142 14.41 5.79 -3.27
N PRO A 143 15.13 5.65 -2.15
CA PRO A 143 14.79 4.67 -1.13
C PRO A 143 13.42 4.95 -0.52
N LEU A 144 12.52 3.97 -0.56
CA LEU A 144 11.25 4.00 0.14
C LEU A 144 11.46 3.40 1.54
N THR A 145 11.79 4.25 2.53
CA THR A 145 12.05 3.82 3.90
C THR A 145 11.01 4.35 4.87
N ALA A 146 10.85 3.68 6.01
CA ALA A 146 9.93 4.12 7.06
C ALA A 146 10.29 5.51 7.58
N GLU A 147 11.57 5.80 7.75
CA GLU A 147 12.08 7.08 8.25
C GLU A 147 11.80 8.21 7.25
N ALA A 148 12.02 7.98 5.95
CA ALA A 148 11.73 8.96 4.91
C ALA A 148 10.23 9.26 4.83
N PHE A 149 9.38 8.22 4.97
CA PHE A 149 7.94 8.37 5.00
C PHE A 149 7.48 9.21 6.19
N LEU A 150 7.91 8.88 7.41
CA LEU A 150 7.56 9.62 8.63
C LEU A 150 8.10 11.05 8.62
N ALA A 151 9.28 11.27 8.04
CA ALA A 151 9.81 12.61 7.85
C ALA A 151 8.96 13.44 6.88
N LYS A 152 8.48 12.83 5.77
CA LYS A 152 7.68 13.54 4.76
C LYS A 152 6.28 13.88 5.27
N VAL A 153 5.59 12.99 6.02
CA VAL A 153 4.26 13.30 6.61
C VAL A 153 4.33 14.38 7.71
N GLN A 154 5.53 14.76 8.15
CA GLN A 154 5.77 15.85 9.10
C GLN A 154 6.39 17.09 8.45
N ASP A 155 6.69 17.08 7.17
CA ASP A 155 7.23 18.21 6.41
C ASP A 155 6.13 19.26 6.17
N GLU A 156 6.20 20.37 6.88
CA GLU A 156 5.20 21.44 6.81
C GLU A 156 5.10 22.08 5.41
N ASN A 157 6.20 22.13 4.65
CA ASN A 157 6.17 22.65 3.28
C ASN A 157 5.40 21.69 2.35
N PHE A 158 5.63 20.39 2.49
CA PHE A 158 4.87 19.38 1.77
C PHE A 158 3.39 19.42 2.14
N ILE A 159 3.07 19.43 3.45
CA ILE A 159 1.69 19.52 3.93
C ILE A 159 0.98 20.77 3.37
N ALA A 160 1.65 21.93 3.34
CA ALA A 160 1.08 23.16 2.77
C ALA A 160 0.77 23.05 1.27
N GLN A 161 1.60 22.32 0.50
CA GLN A 161 1.33 22.03 -0.91
C GLN A 161 0.10 21.13 -1.05
N GLU A 162 0.02 20.06 -0.26
CA GLU A 162 -1.12 19.13 -0.29
C GLU A 162 -2.42 19.81 0.16
N VAL A 163 -2.41 20.70 1.14
CA VAL A 163 -3.58 21.53 1.52
C VAL A 163 -4.08 22.36 0.33
N THR A 164 -3.17 22.90 -0.47
CA THR A 164 -3.53 23.67 -1.66
C THR A 164 -4.12 22.75 -2.75
N LYS A 165 -3.63 21.53 -2.86
CA LYS A 165 -4.03 20.54 -3.86
C LYS A 165 -5.37 19.88 -3.53
N TYR A 166 -5.61 19.57 -2.26
CA TYR A 166 -6.81 18.90 -1.75
C TYR A 166 -7.57 19.79 -0.73
N PRO A 167 -8.09 20.96 -1.14
CA PRO A 167 -8.65 21.92 -0.21
C PRO A 167 -9.89 21.40 0.55
N ASN A 168 -10.73 20.56 -0.10
CA ASN A 168 -11.90 20.00 0.58
C ASN A 168 -11.53 18.92 1.61
N LEU A 169 -10.52 18.11 1.32
CA LEU A 169 -10.05 17.07 2.22
C LEU A 169 -9.32 17.66 3.43
N LEU A 170 -8.46 18.65 3.19
CA LEU A 170 -7.51 19.15 4.17
C LEU A 170 -7.88 20.52 4.77
N GLU A 171 -9.10 21.05 4.49
CA GLU A 171 -9.59 22.33 5.05
C GLU A 171 -9.52 22.36 6.57
N SER A 172 -9.87 21.25 7.20
CA SER A 172 -9.91 21.10 8.66
C SER A 172 -8.74 20.32 9.25
N LEU A 173 -7.63 20.19 8.49
CA LEU A 173 -6.44 19.49 8.96
C LEU A 173 -5.93 20.08 10.28
N PRO A 174 -5.68 19.26 11.33
CA PRO A 174 -5.19 19.74 12.61
C PRO A 174 -3.92 20.60 12.45
N THR A 175 -3.80 21.65 13.24
CA THR A 175 -2.57 22.46 13.27
C THR A 175 -1.46 21.71 14.00
N LYS A 176 -0.20 22.14 13.81
CA LYS A 176 0.96 21.56 14.49
C LYS A 176 0.83 21.62 16.02
N ASP A 177 0.21 22.69 16.54
CA ASP A 177 0.07 22.95 17.97
C ASP A 177 -1.21 22.34 18.57
N SER A 178 -2.01 21.59 17.79
CA SER A 178 -3.26 20.99 18.26
C SER A 178 -3.04 19.77 19.18
N GLY A 179 -1.80 19.30 19.32
CA GLY A 179 -1.46 18.13 20.13
C GLY A 179 -1.60 16.80 19.38
N VAL A 180 -1.82 16.83 18.05
CA VAL A 180 -1.78 15.59 17.23
C VAL A 180 -0.36 15.05 17.12
N ARG A 181 -0.21 13.72 17.06
CA ARG A 181 1.07 13.07 16.81
C ARG A 181 1.51 13.31 15.36
N TYR A 182 0.62 13.11 14.42
CA TYR A 182 0.80 13.36 12.99
C TYR A 182 -0.43 14.09 12.44
N ARG A 183 -0.22 15.18 11.71
CA ARG A 183 -1.32 15.95 11.12
C ARG A 183 -2.11 15.17 10.07
N LEU A 184 -1.44 14.28 9.34
CA LEU A 184 -2.03 13.45 8.28
C LEU A 184 -2.52 12.07 8.78
N GLU A 185 -2.53 11.81 10.09
CA GLU A 185 -3.11 10.58 10.64
C GLU A 185 -4.58 10.45 10.22
N GLY A 186 -4.94 9.28 9.68
CA GLY A 186 -6.30 9.00 9.20
C GLY A 186 -6.67 9.59 7.84
N TYR A 187 -5.80 10.40 7.22
CA TYR A 187 -6.06 11.01 5.90
C TYR A 187 -5.52 10.20 4.72
N LEU A 188 -4.65 9.22 4.97
CA LEU A 188 -4.09 8.34 3.94
C LEU A 188 -5.00 7.12 3.75
N PHE A 189 -5.62 7.01 2.57
CA PHE A 189 -6.63 5.97 2.33
C PHE A 189 -6.01 4.56 2.32
N PRO A 190 -6.59 3.57 3.03
CA PRO A 190 -6.14 2.19 3.00
C PRO A 190 -6.54 1.53 1.68
N ALA A 191 -5.54 1.12 0.90
CA ALA A 191 -5.73 0.48 -0.41
C ALA A 191 -4.48 -0.28 -0.85
N THR A 192 -4.53 -0.88 -2.04
CA THR A 192 -3.34 -1.43 -2.71
C THR A 192 -2.84 -0.44 -3.75
N TYR A 193 -1.59 -0.01 -3.58
CA TYR A 193 -0.91 0.96 -4.44
C TYR A 193 0.13 0.29 -5.33
N THR A 194 0.23 0.74 -6.57
CA THR A 194 1.20 0.24 -7.53
C THR A 194 2.52 1.00 -7.41
N ILE A 195 3.58 0.29 -7.03
CA ILE A 195 4.90 0.89 -6.85
C ILE A 195 5.71 0.74 -8.13
N LYS A 196 6.15 1.84 -8.70
CA LYS A 196 6.92 1.95 -9.93
C LYS A 196 8.38 2.32 -9.62
N GLU A 197 9.26 2.25 -10.63
CA GLU A 197 10.67 2.59 -10.46
C GLU A 197 10.89 4.04 -9.99
N ASN A 198 10.05 4.97 -10.45
CA ASN A 198 10.11 6.39 -10.13
C ASN A 198 9.18 6.81 -8.99
N THR A 199 8.49 5.87 -8.32
CA THR A 199 7.71 6.19 -7.13
C THR A 199 8.65 6.76 -6.05
N THR A 200 8.30 7.93 -5.55
CA THR A 200 8.93 8.59 -4.40
C THR A 200 8.01 8.49 -3.19
N VAL A 201 8.53 8.72 -1.99
CA VAL A 201 7.71 8.82 -0.77
C VAL A 201 6.65 9.91 -0.93
N GLU A 202 7.01 11.04 -1.51
CA GLU A 202 6.12 12.17 -1.76
C GLU A 202 4.97 11.81 -2.70
N SER A 203 5.28 11.18 -3.87
CA SER A 203 4.25 10.75 -4.81
C SER A 203 3.34 9.66 -4.25
N LEU A 204 3.85 8.80 -3.37
CA LEU A 204 3.07 7.76 -2.71
C LEU A 204 2.07 8.36 -1.70
N ILE A 205 2.52 9.32 -0.88
CA ILE A 205 1.63 10.01 0.07
C ILE A 205 0.56 10.80 -0.69
N ASP A 206 0.94 11.49 -1.77
CA ASP A 206 0.02 12.19 -2.65
C ASP A 206 -1.04 11.25 -3.25
N GLU A 207 -0.64 10.06 -3.74
CA GLU A 207 -1.59 9.05 -4.26
C GLU A 207 -2.57 8.56 -3.17
N MET A 208 -2.09 8.40 -1.92
CA MET A 208 -2.95 8.02 -0.79
C MET A 208 -3.94 9.13 -0.41
N LEU A 209 -3.52 10.40 -0.45
CA LEU A 209 -4.41 11.56 -0.26
C LEU A 209 -5.41 11.69 -1.38
N ALA A 210 -4.99 11.53 -2.63
CA ALA A 210 -5.87 11.53 -3.80
C ALA A 210 -6.95 10.45 -3.72
N ALA A 211 -6.58 9.26 -3.22
CA ALA A 211 -7.52 8.17 -3.00
C ALA A 211 -8.56 8.53 -1.93
N MET A 212 -8.16 9.16 -0.82
CA MET A 212 -9.08 9.63 0.22
C MET A 212 -10.01 10.72 -0.32
N ASP A 213 -9.48 11.75 -0.98
CA ASP A 213 -10.27 12.84 -1.57
C ASP A 213 -11.30 12.32 -2.56
N LYS A 214 -10.89 11.37 -3.43
CA LYS A 214 -11.78 10.72 -4.39
C LYS A 214 -12.93 9.97 -3.71
N ASN A 215 -12.63 9.19 -2.66
CA ASN A 215 -13.65 8.44 -1.92
C ASN A 215 -14.60 9.36 -1.15
N LEU A 216 -14.12 10.49 -0.63
CA LEU A 216 -14.93 11.48 0.07
C LEU A 216 -15.67 12.44 -0.85
N SER A 217 -15.36 12.50 -2.15
CA SER A 217 -15.87 13.52 -3.08
C SER A 217 -17.40 13.64 -3.12
N SER A 218 -18.11 12.51 -3.05
CA SER A 218 -19.59 12.49 -3.02
C SER A 218 -20.17 12.82 -1.65
N HIS A 219 -19.36 12.88 -0.59
CA HIS A 219 -19.80 13.04 0.79
C HIS A 219 -19.56 14.46 1.35
N TYR A 220 -18.74 15.30 0.72
CA TYR A 220 -18.41 16.63 1.24
C TYR A 220 -19.65 17.51 1.50
N ALA A 221 -20.64 17.47 0.61
CA ALA A 221 -21.90 18.20 0.82
C ALA A 221 -22.63 17.73 2.08
N THR A 222 -22.76 16.41 2.27
CA THR A 222 -23.44 15.81 3.41
C THR A 222 -22.68 16.07 4.72
N ILE A 223 -21.33 16.01 4.69
CA ILE A 223 -20.48 16.35 5.86
C ILE A 223 -20.79 17.76 6.31
N LYS A 224 -20.79 18.72 5.39
CA LYS A 224 -21.10 20.13 5.66
C LYS A 224 -22.55 20.33 6.15
N GLU A 225 -23.52 19.68 5.55
CA GLU A 225 -24.93 19.73 5.98
C GLU A 225 -25.12 19.25 7.43
N LYS A 226 -24.30 18.28 7.86
CA LYS A 226 -24.27 17.78 9.24
C LYS A 226 -23.49 18.66 10.20
N ASN A 227 -22.93 19.78 9.74
CA ASN A 227 -22.03 20.66 10.49
C ASN A 227 -20.80 19.92 11.04
N LEU A 228 -20.29 18.96 10.29
CA LEU A 228 -19.05 18.25 10.60
C LEU A 228 -17.92 18.79 9.73
N THR A 229 -16.73 18.77 10.26
CA THR A 229 -15.48 18.91 9.51
C THR A 229 -15.00 17.52 9.05
N VAL A 230 -14.13 17.48 8.04
CA VAL A 230 -13.51 16.21 7.62
C VAL A 230 -12.67 15.60 8.76
N ASN A 231 -11.96 16.46 9.54
CA ASN A 231 -11.21 15.98 10.69
C ASN A 231 -12.10 15.30 11.74
N GLU A 232 -13.22 15.90 12.10
CA GLU A 232 -14.17 15.31 13.04
C GLU A 232 -14.74 13.99 12.54
N LEU A 233 -15.12 13.94 11.25
CA LEU A 233 -15.61 12.71 10.63
C LEU A 233 -14.57 11.61 10.67
N LEU A 234 -13.34 11.87 10.23
CA LEU A 234 -12.26 10.87 10.20
C LEU A 234 -11.86 10.44 11.62
N THR A 235 -11.92 11.36 12.59
CA THR A 235 -11.67 11.05 14.01
C THR A 235 -12.69 10.04 14.54
N ILE A 236 -13.99 10.26 14.29
CA ILE A 236 -15.03 9.30 14.68
C ILE A 236 -14.87 8.00 13.90
N ALA A 237 -14.65 8.06 12.57
CA ALA A 237 -14.51 6.89 11.73
C ALA A 237 -13.32 6.00 12.16
N SER A 238 -12.21 6.58 12.62
CA SER A 238 -11.06 5.82 13.11
C SER A 238 -11.36 5.05 14.41
N LEU A 239 -12.20 5.58 15.29
CA LEU A 239 -12.70 4.83 16.45
C LEU A 239 -13.66 3.72 16.01
N VAL A 240 -14.60 4.05 15.13
CA VAL A 240 -15.60 3.09 14.61
C VAL A 240 -14.91 1.93 13.88
N GLU A 241 -13.81 2.18 13.16
CA GLU A 241 -12.99 1.16 12.49
C GLU A 241 -12.51 0.08 13.47
N LYS A 242 -12.10 0.49 14.66
CA LYS A 242 -11.54 -0.42 15.67
C LYS A 242 -12.60 -1.11 16.53
N GLU A 243 -13.74 -0.47 16.74
CA GLU A 243 -14.79 -0.96 17.63
C GLU A 243 -15.82 -1.84 16.91
N GLY A 244 -16.06 -1.61 15.61
CA GLY A 244 -17.13 -2.28 14.87
C GLY A 244 -16.60 -3.21 13.77
N ALA A 245 -16.96 -4.51 13.86
CA ALA A 245 -16.59 -5.48 12.84
C ALA A 245 -17.57 -5.56 11.64
N LYS A 246 -18.82 -5.12 11.83
CA LYS A 246 -19.88 -5.18 10.82
C LYS A 246 -20.46 -3.79 10.57
N THR A 247 -20.92 -3.53 9.35
CA THR A 247 -21.52 -2.24 8.95
C THR A 247 -22.65 -1.81 9.85
N GLU A 248 -23.54 -2.74 10.25
CA GLU A 248 -24.68 -2.43 11.14
C GLU A 248 -24.22 -2.01 12.53
N ASP A 249 -23.20 -2.69 13.08
CA ASP A 249 -22.61 -2.34 14.38
C ASP A 249 -21.84 -1.01 14.27
N ARG A 250 -21.06 -0.80 13.20
CA ARG A 250 -20.37 0.47 12.93
C ARG A 250 -21.33 1.66 12.95
N LYS A 251 -22.49 1.55 12.30
CA LYS A 251 -23.52 2.60 12.29
C LYS A 251 -24.10 2.89 13.67
N LEU A 252 -24.34 1.85 14.49
CA LEU A 252 -24.84 2.00 15.85
C LEU A 252 -23.78 2.58 16.79
N ILE A 253 -22.52 2.11 16.69
CA ILE A 253 -21.37 2.62 17.45
C ILE A 253 -21.12 4.10 17.13
N ALA A 254 -21.12 4.48 15.86
CA ALA A 254 -21.08 5.87 15.45
C ALA A 254 -22.19 6.69 16.09
N GLY A 255 -23.43 6.14 16.12
CA GLY A 255 -24.58 6.74 16.80
C GLY A 255 -24.33 6.97 18.29
N VAL A 256 -23.72 6.01 18.99
CA VAL A 256 -23.33 6.15 20.40
C VAL A 256 -22.32 7.29 20.60
N PHE A 257 -21.28 7.38 19.77
CA PHE A 257 -20.29 8.46 19.87
C PHE A 257 -20.94 9.83 19.65
N TYR A 258 -21.77 9.99 18.62
CA TYR A 258 -22.49 11.25 18.41
C TYR A 258 -23.47 11.58 19.55
N ASN A 259 -24.16 10.60 20.11
CA ASN A 259 -25.06 10.82 21.25
C ASN A 259 -24.28 11.32 22.48
N ARG A 260 -23.11 10.70 22.76
CA ARG A 260 -22.23 11.16 23.85
C ARG A 260 -21.73 12.58 23.63
N LEU A 261 -21.24 12.89 22.43
CA LEU A 261 -20.81 14.25 22.07
C LEU A 261 -21.93 15.28 22.28
N ASN A 262 -23.14 14.99 21.81
CA ASN A 262 -24.29 15.86 21.96
C ASN A 262 -24.71 16.08 23.41
N GLN A 263 -24.44 15.11 24.31
CA GLN A 263 -24.72 15.22 25.74
C GLN A 263 -23.55 15.75 26.57
N GLY A 264 -22.42 16.09 25.92
CA GLY A 264 -21.21 16.54 26.62
C GLY A 264 -20.58 15.42 27.46
N MET A 265 -20.72 14.17 27.05
CA MET A 265 -20.08 13.02 27.68
C MET A 265 -18.71 12.74 27.08
N PRO A 266 -17.73 12.26 27.87
CA PRO A 266 -16.47 11.76 27.34
C PRO A 266 -16.72 10.47 26.51
N LEU A 267 -15.89 10.23 25.46
CA LEU A 267 -16.12 9.08 24.54
C LEU A 267 -15.72 7.76 25.17
N GLN A 268 -14.66 7.72 25.97
CA GLN A 268 -14.21 6.57 26.76
C GLN A 268 -13.88 5.34 25.88
N SER A 269 -13.13 5.55 24.79
CA SER A 269 -12.59 4.47 23.98
C SER A 269 -11.14 4.17 24.37
N ASN A 270 -10.89 2.91 24.74
CA ASN A 270 -9.52 2.44 25.01
C ASN A 270 -8.58 2.66 23.82
N ILE A 271 -9.10 2.64 22.61
CA ILE A 271 -8.32 2.84 21.37
C ILE A 271 -7.59 4.19 21.39
N ALA A 272 -8.24 5.23 21.88
CA ALA A 272 -7.62 6.57 21.98
C ALA A 272 -6.44 6.59 22.96
N ILE A 273 -6.55 5.89 24.08
CA ILE A 273 -5.45 5.76 25.06
C ILE A 273 -4.31 4.92 24.49
N ILE A 274 -4.62 3.79 23.87
CA ILE A 274 -3.64 2.90 23.24
C ILE A 274 -2.86 3.63 22.15
N TYR A 275 -3.52 4.45 21.35
CA TYR A 275 -2.86 5.30 20.36
C TYR A 275 -1.97 6.35 21.01
N ALA A 276 -2.44 7.02 22.05
CA ALA A 276 -1.67 8.03 22.80
C ALA A 276 -0.36 7.43 23.36
N GLU A 277 -0.40 6.19 23.81
CA GLU A 277 0.78 5.46 24.29
C GLU A 277 1.69 4.92 23.19
N GLY A 278 1.31 5.04 21.89
CA GLY A 278 2.07 4.48 20.76
C GLY A 278 2.00 2.97 20.67
N LYS A 279 0.97 2.36 21.22
CA LYS A 279 0.78 0.90 21.27
C LYS A 279 -0.25 0.38 20.26
N LEU A 280 -0.99 1.27 19.56
CA LEU A 280 -2.00 0.84 18.61
C LEU A 280 -1.37 0.05 17.46
N GLY A 281 -1.94 -1.14 17.18
CA GLY A 281 -1.38 -2.08 16.22
C GLY A 281 -0.39 -3.11 16.80
N GLN A 282 -0.08 -3.03 18.09
CA GLN A 282 0.63 -4.09 18.80
C GLN A 282 -0.36 -5.15 19.31
N ASN A 283 0.15 -6.36 19.59
CA ASN A 283 -0.66 -7.40 20.24
C ASN A 283 -0.90 -7.02 21.71
N ILE A 284 -2.07 -6.44 21.99
CA ILE A 284 -2.50 -6.11 23.34
C ILE A 284 -3.39 -7.25 23.84
N SER A 285 -3.05 -7.84 24.99
CA SER A 285 -3.88 -8.85 25.60
C SER A 285 -5.15 -8.22 26.18
N LEU A 286 -6.24 -9.02 26.33
CA LEU A 286 -7.45 -8.55 27.00
C LEU A 286 -7.17 -8.07 28.44
N ALA A 287 -6.15 -8.62 29.12
CA ALA A 287 -5.75 -8.19 30.45
C ALA A 287 -5.06 -6.82 30.41
N ASP A 288 -4.22 -6.56 29.40
CA ASP A 288 -3.54 -5.27 29.22
C ASP A 288 -4.55 -4.19 28.79
N ASP A 289 -5.52 -4.55 27.94
CA ASP A 289 -6.62 -3.66 27.54
C ASP A 289 -7.49 -3.26 28.76
N ALA A 290 -7.80 -4.21 29.63
CA ALA A 290 -8.55 -3.95 30.86
C ALA A 290 -7.73 -3.17 31.92
N ALA A 291 -6.41 -3.15 31.82
CA ALA A 291 -5.47 -2.48 32.74
C ALA A 291 -4.96 -1.13 32.23
N ILE A 292 -5.55 -0.60 31.16
CA ILE A 292 -5.16 0.68 30.55
C ILE A 292 -5.25 1.81 31.60
N ASP A 293 -4.21 2.65 31.67
CA ASP A 293 -4.20 3.85 32.51
C ASP A 293 -5.01 4.98 31.84
N THR A 294 -6.26 5.10 32.23
CA THR A 294 -7.18 6.15 31.75
C THR A 294 -6.89 7.54 32.34
N SER A 295 -5.84 7.70 33.16
CA SER A 295 -5.45 8.99 33.78
C SER A 295 -4.29 9.68 33.07
N ILE A 296 -3.75 9.14 31.97
CA ILE A 296 -2.62 9.73 31.23
C ILE A 296 -2.90 11.16 30.82
N ASP A 297 -1.89 12.04 30.90
CA ASP A 297 -2.00 13.40 30.38
C ASP A 297 -1.68 13.42 28.87
N SER A 298 -2.73 13.28 28.08
CA SER A 298 -2.66 13.27 26.62
C SER A 298 -3.82 14.07 26.01
N PRO A 299 -3.62 14.79 24.90
CA PRO A 299 -4.71 15.36 24.12
C PRO A 299 -5.72 14.31 23.63
N TYR A 300 -5.30 13.07 23.48
CA TYR A 300 -6.12 11.93 23.06
C TYR A 300 -6.86 11.27 24.22
N ASN A 301 -6.69 11.70 25.48
CA ASN A 301 -7.40 11.10 26.59
C ASN A 301 -8.88 11.49 26.57
N ASP A 302 -9.69 10.65 26.01
CA ASP A 302 -11.15 10.80 25.89
C ASP A 302 -11.95 10.23 27.08
N TYR A 303 -11.26 9.83 28.17
CA TYR A 303 -11.86 9.49 29.47
C TYR A 303 -12.02 10.71 30.36
N THR A 304 -11.03 11.60 30.34
CA THR A 304 -10.97 12.79 31.21
C THR A 304 -11.37 14.07 30.51
N LYS A 305 -11.38 14.05 29.16
CA LYS A 305 -11.74 15.21 28.33
C LYS A 305 -13.05 14.97 27.61
N VAL A 306 -13.90 15.99 27.58
CA VAL A 306 -15.15 16.00 26.84
C VAL A 306 -14.89 16.51 25.42
N GLY A 307 -15.60 15.95 24.45
CA GLY A 307 -15.45 16.28 23.03
C GLY A 307 -14.60 15.27 22.27
N LEU A 308 -14.30 15.61 21.01
CA LEU A 308 -13.45 14.77 20.17
C LEU A 308 -11.96 14.98 20.51
N MET A 309 -11.21 13.93 20.31
CA MET A 309 -9.74 14.00 20.24
C MET A 309 -9.29 14.97 19.15
N PRO A 310 -8.03 15.44 19.16
CA PRO A 310 -7.57 16.45 18.20
C PRO A 310 -7.52 15.94 16.74
N GLY A 311 -7.53 14.64 16.51
CA GLY A 311 -7.54 14.03 15.21
C GLY A 311 -7.70 12.50 15.24
N PRO A 312 -7.73 11.84 14.07
CA PRO A 312 -7.86 10.41 13.94
C PRO A 312 -6.73 9.62 14.65
N VAL A 313 -6.97 8.35 14.89
CA VAL A 313 -6.01 7.41 15.52
C VAL A 313 -5.51 6.33 14.56
N ASP A 314 -6.14 6.19 13.40
CA ASP A 314 -5.76 5.28 12.32
C ASP A 314 -6.39 5.71 10.98
N SER A 315 -6.11 4.96 9.91
CA SER A 315 -6.67 5.13 8.57
C SER A 315 -7.94 4.28 8.44
N PRO A 316 -9.14 4.89 8.54
CA PRO A 316 -10.40 4.16 8.52
C PRO A 316 -10.74 3.64 7.12
N SER A 317 -11.48 2.52 7.07
CA SER A 317 -12.10 2.01 5.84
C SER A 317 -13.19 2.94 5.32
N LEU A 318 -13.53 2.79 4.04
CA LEU A 318 -14.68 3.51 3.46
C LEU A 318 -15.99 3.15 4.20
N ASP A 319 -16.16 1.88 4.60
CA ASP A 319 -17.35 1.45 5.37
C ASP A 319 -17.44 2.13 6.73
N ALA A 320 -16.33 2.30 7.46
CA ALA A 320 -16.32 3.03 8.73
C ALA A 320 -16.63 4.52 8.53
N ILE A 321 -16.11 5.14 7.46
CA ILE A 321 -16.40 6.52 7.10
C ILE A 321 -17.88 6.69 6.75
N GLU A 322 -18.42 5.86 5.86
CA GLU A 322 -19.84 5.90 5.46
C GLU A 322 -20.78 5.58 6.61
N SER A 323 -20.41 4.66 7.50
CA SER A 323 -21.15 4.34 8.72
C SER A 323 -21.18 5.53 9.69
N SER A 324 -20.10 6.31 9.76
CA SER A 324 -20.01 7.52 10.57
C SER A 324 -20.82 8.68 9.98
N ILE A 325 -20.88 8.78 8.64
CA ILE A 325 -21.76 9.75 7.97
C ILE A 325 -23.24 9.35 8.15
N ASN A 326 -23.57 8.07 7.99
CA ASN A 326 -24.92 7.55 7.93
C ASN A 326 -25.27 6.71 9.18
N GLN A 327 -24.91 7.23 10.35
CA GLN A 327 -25.15 6.55 11.63
C GLN A 327 -26.63 6.18 11.84
N THR A 328 -26.87 5.04 12.47
CA THR A 328 -28.22 4.65 12.89
C THR A 328 -28.65 5.50 14.08
N LYS A 329 -29.80 6.18 13.97
CA LYS A 329 -30.36 6.96 15.06
C LYS A 329 -30.85 6.03 16.16
N SER A 330 -30.38 6.26 17.38
CA SER A 330 -30.77 5.53 18.59
C SER A 330 -30.57 6.43 19.79
N ASP A 331 -31.06 6.00 20.95
CA ASP A 331 -30.84 6.67 22.25
C ASP A 331 -29.69 5.99 23.03
N TYR A 332 -28.95 5.09 22.39
CA TYR A 332 -27.85 4.38 23.05
C TYR A 332 -26.68 5.33 23.39
N LEU A 333 -26.17 5.17 24.60
CA LEU A 333 -25.04 5.90 25.15
C LEU A 333 -23.84 4.99 25.46
N TYR A 334 -24.08 3.67 25.50
CA TYR A 334 -23.08 2.66 25.84
C TYR A 334 -23.17 1.49 24.88
N PHE A 335 -22.04 0.84 24.69
CA PHE A 335 -21.94 -0.45 24.01
C PHE A 335 -20.82 -1.30 24.63
N VAL A 336 -20.89 -2.61 24.46
CA VAL A 336 -19.83 -3.55 24.77
C VAL A 336 -19.80 -4.65 23.72
N ALA A 337 -18.63 -4.91 23.16
CA ALA A 337 -18.42 -5.97 22.17
C ALA A 337 -17.94 -7.26 22.85
N ASN A 338 -18.61 -8.38 22.56
CA ASN A 338 -18.16 -9.68 22.99
C ASN A 338 -17.25 -10.28 21.92
N VAL A 339 -15.95 -10.32 22.17
CA VAL A 339 -14.93 -10.84 21.25
C VAL A 339 -15.06 -12.34 20.94
N GLN A 340 -15.78 -13.11 21.75
CA GLN A 340 -15.95 -14.55 21.56
C GLN A 340 -17.03 -14.89 20.52
N ASP A 341 -18.16 -14.16 20.52
CA ASP A 341 -19.28 -14.40 19.61
C ASP A 341 -19.48 -13.27 18.58
N GLY A 342 -18.67 -12.20 18.67
CA GLY A 342 -18.70 -11.07 17.75
C GLY A 342 -19.99 -10.23 17.84
N LYS A 343 -20.73 -10.31 18.95
CA LYS A 343 -21.94 -9.51 19.17
C LYS A 343 -21.62 -8.24 19.94
N VAL A 344 -22.31 -7.17 19.57
CA VAL A 344 -22.28 -5.92 20.29
C VAL A 344 -23.61 -5.73 21.03
N TYR A 345 -23.53 -5.37 22.31
CA TYR A 345 -24.67 -5.10 23.18
C TYR A 345 -24.70 -3.62 23.49
N TYR A 346 -25.86 -3.00 23.25
CA TYR A 346 -26.06 -1.55 23.39
C TYR A 346 -26.88 -1.27 24.61
N ALA A 347 -26.71 -0.10 25.24
CA ALA A 347 -27.46 0.33 26.40
C ALA A 347 -27.70 1.85 26.39
N THR A 348 -28.84 2.26 27.00
CA THR A 348 -29.19 3.68 27.17
C THR A 348 -28.73 4.22 28.52
N THR A 349 -28.57 3.34 29.52
CA THR A 349 -28.13 3.69 30.89
C THR A 349 -26.88 2.93 31.28
N LEU A 350 -26.14 3.46 32.27
CA LEU A 350 -24.97 2.78 32.83
C LEU A 350 -25.34 1.45 33.49
N GLU A 351 -26.46 1.40 34.21
CA GLU A 351 -26.93 0.16 34.88
C GLU A 351 -27.21 -0.96 33.86
N GLU A 352 -27.80 -0.63 32.71
CA GLU A 352 -28.03 -1.58 31.64
C GLU A 352 -26.68 -2.02 31.01
N HIS A 353 -25.73 -1.10 30.81
CA HIS A 353 -24.39 -1.40 30.34
C HIS A 353 -23.64 -2.35 31.29
N ASP A 354 -23.63 -2.05 32.59
CA ASP A 354 -23.00 -2.89 33.61
C ASP A 354 -23.59 -4.30 33.62
N ARG A 355 -24.89 -4.42 33.46
CA ARG A 355 -25.58 -5.71 33.32
C ARG A 355 -25.11 -6.46 32.06
N ASN A 356 -25.02 -5.78 30.90
CA ASN A 356 -24.52 -6.37 29.66
C ASN A 356 -23.07 -6.87 29.83
N VAL A 357 -22.23 -6.11 30.51
CA VAL A 357 -20.83 -6.51 30.80
C VAL A 357 -20.83 -7.77 31.69
N GLN A 358 -21.64 -7.81 32.76
CA GLN A 358 -21.69 -8.97 33.66
C GLN A 358 -22.21 -10.22 32.96
N GLU A 359 -23.28 -10.09 32.19
CA GLU A 359 -23.96 -11.24 31.56
C GLU A 359 -23.21 -11.78 30.36
N HIS A 360 -22.60 -10.90 29.54
CA HIS A 360 -22.07 -11.27 28.24
C HIS A 360 -20.54 -11.33 28.17
N ILE A 361 -19.85 -10.69 29.11
CA ILE A 361 -18.40 -10.67 29.16
C ILE A 361 -17.88 -11.48 30.36
N ASN A 362 -18.16 -11.02 31.59
CA ASN A 362 -17.55 -11.58 32.79
C ASN A 362 -18.02 -13.01 33.11
N SER A 363 -19.28 -13.35 32.91
CA SER A 363 -19.81 -14.69 33.16
C SER A 363 -19.15 -15.74 32.26
N LYS A 364 -18.80 -15.40 31.03
CA LYS A 364 -18.13 -16.30 30.07
C LYS A 364 -16.65 -16.45 30.33
N LEU A 365 -15.96 -15.37 30.76
CA LEU A 365 -14.55 -15.44 31.19
C LEU A 365 -14.37 -16.39 32.40
N ASN A 366 -15.30 -16.36 33.35
CA ASN A 366 -15.30 -17.25 34.52
C ASN A 366 -15.56 -18.73 34.14
N GLN A 367 -16.38 -19.00 33.12
CA GLN A 367 -16.62 -20.36 32.63
C GLN A 367 -15.39 -20.94 31.88
N SER A 368 -14.66 -20.15 31.11
CA SER A 368 -13.44 -20.60 30.40
C SER A 368 -12.29 -20.89 31.38
N ASN A 369 -12.21 -20.17 32.50
CA ASN A 369 -11.19 -20.39 33.54
C ASN A 369 -11.53 -21.57 34.48
N SER A 370 -12.79 -22.04 34.52
CA SER A 370 -13.20 -23.20 35.32
C SER A 370 -13.14 -24.56 34.59
N THR A 371 -12.81 -24.55 33.29
CA THR A 371 -12.70 -25.75 32.44
C THR A 371 -11.24 -26.11 32.05
N ASN A 372 -10.28 -25.40 32.55
CA ASN A 372 -8.86 -25.71 32.53
C ASN A 372 -8.36 -26.06 33.93
#